data_6a6053b35af8cf4b995e9910c0f62b5c
#
_entry.id   6a6053b35af8cf4b995e9910c0f62b5c
#
_cell.length_a   1.000
_cell.length_b   1.000
_cell.length_c   1.000
_cell.angle_alpha   90.00
_cell.angle_beta   90.00
_cell.angle_gamma   90.00
#
_symmetry.space_group_name_H-M   'P 1'
#
loop_
_entity.id
_entity.type
_entity.pdbx_description
1 polymer ?
#
loop_
_entity_poly.entity_id
_entity_poly.type
_entity_poly.pdbx_seq_one_letter_code
_entity_poly.pdbx_strand_id
1 'polypeptide(L)'
;MFRWMKGVMGVLLVVTLAACGGSDDDDPPKNIVQVAQSDSRFSTLVEAVQAAGLADTLSGTGPYTVLAPTNDAFAALLTELGLTKDQLIANKTLLTTVLKYHVIAGNVSSAQVPVGKAITPLGGGFFKVDKLASGLVVVDGRNRTSRIVQADIMASNGTIHAIDKVLLPADKTVVQTAVANPDFSILVEAVTAAGLADTLGGTGPFTVFAPTNAAFGALLTELGLTKEQLLANKALLTKVLTYHVLPALVLKADVPVGTPVKTVEGETFTVDAALAITDQRGRKANITGTDILASNGAIHVIDKVILPAP
;
A
#
# COMPACT_ATOMS: atom_id res chain seq x y z
N MET A 1 74.91 36.87 -62.30
CA MET A 1 75.87 35.89 -61.77
C MET A 1 75.12 34.77 -61.07
N PHE A 2 75.26 33.62 -61.63
CA PHE A 2 75.30 32.29 -60.96
C PHE A 2 74.20 31.89 -59.94
N ARG A 3 73.32 30.91 -60.35
CA ARG A 3 73.42 29.44 -60.15
C ARG A 3 72.85 29.03 -58.77
N TRP A 4 72.02 28.08 -58.58
CA TRP A 4 71.83 26.69 -58.99
C TRP A 4 70.57 26.07 -58.36
N MET A 5 69.93 25.33 -59.17
CA MET A 5 69.01 24.25 -58.87
C MET A 5 69.37 23.36 -57.65
N LYS A 6 68.40 22.92 -56.93
CA LYS A 6 68.22 21.46 -56.68
C LYS A 6 66.84 21.23 -56.07
N GLY A 7 66.10 20.39 -56.75
CA GLY A 7 64.79 19.87 -56.25
C GLY A 7 65.01 18.84 -55.18
N VAL A 8 64.03 18.71 -54.30
CA VAL A 8 63.81 17.57 -53.49
C VAL A 8 62.32 17.21 -53.56
N MET A 9 62.10 16.03 -54.05
CA MET A 9 60.85 15.32 -54.19
C MET A 9 60.37 14.97 -52.77
N GLY A 10 59.35 15.68 -52.29
CA GLY A 10 58.74 15.40 -50.99
C GLY A 10 57.54 14.49 -51.16
N VAL A 11 57.66 13.29 -50.65
CA VAL A 11 56.66 12.21 -50.58
C VAL A 11 55.43 12.73 -49.87
N LEU A 12 54.27 12.68 -50.55
CA LEU A 12 52.95 12.97 -49.98
C LEU A 12 52.57 11.76 -49.12
N LEU A 13 52.76 11.87 -47.79
CA LEU A 13 52.28 10.90 -46.84
C LEU A 13 50.77 11.13 -46.62
N VAL A 14 49.95 10.36 -47.31
CA VAL A 14 48.52 10.29 -47.03
C VAL A 14 48.34 9.58 -45.72
N VAL A 15 48.17 10.33 -44.64
CA VAL A 15 47.69 9.80 -43.36
C VAL A 15 46.20 9.56 -43.50
N THR A 16 45.79 8.33 -43.77
CA THR A 16 44.41 7.89 -43.59
C THR A 16 44.12 7.88 -42.08
N LEU A 17 43.49 8.91 -41.57
CA LEU A 17 42.80 8.84 -40.30
C LEU A 17 41.68 7.78 -40.43
N ALA A 18 41.95 6.59 -39.93
CA ALA A 18 40.90 5.65 -39.58
C ALA A 18 40.09 6.32 -38.45
N ALA A 19 38.98 6.92 -38.80
CA ALA A 19 37.94 7.28 -37.83
C ALA A 19 37.43 5.98 -37.25
N CYS A 20 37.92 5.63 -36.05
CA CYS A 20 37.19 4.74 -35.17
C CYS A 20 35.85 5.40 -34.91
N GLY A 21 34.82 4.96 -35.62
CA GLY A 21 33.44 5.22 -35.26
C GLY A 21 33.18 4.64 -33.90
N GLY A 22 33.32 5.45 -32.86
CA GLY A 22 32.64 5.19 -31.59
C GLY A 22 31.16 5.28 -31.91
N SER A 23 30.47 4.17 -31.87
CA SER A 23 29.02 4.14 -31.66
C SER A 23 28.79 4.67 -30.26
N ASP A 24 28.72 6.01 -30.11
CA ASP A 24 28.04 6.62 -29.02
C ASP A 24 26.59 6.18 -29.20
N ASP A 25 26.17 5.17 -28.42
CA ASP A 25 24.78 4.75 -28.32
C ASP A 25 24.00 5.91 -27.65
N ASP A 26 23.74 6.98 -28.41
CA ASP A 26 22.83 8.08 -28.08
C ASP A 26 21.34 7.64 -28.20
N ASP A 27 21.04 6.42 -27.74
CA ASP A 27 19.65 6.01 -27.57
C ASP A 27 19.05 6.87 -26.45
N PRO A 28 17.94 7.58 -26.73
CA PRO A 28 17.30 8.39 -25.70
C PRO A 28 16.97 7.54 -24.48
N PRO A 29 17.12 8.08 -23.26
CA PRO A 29 16.89 7.31 -22.04
C PRO A 29 15.50 6.68 -22.04
N LYS A 30 15.44 5.35 -21.85
CA LYS A 30 14.22 4.54 -21.93
C LYS A 30 13.23 4.96 -20.83
N ASN A 31 11.97 5.15 -21.20
CA ASN A 31 10.89 5.34 -20.24
C ASN A 31 10.49 4.02 -19.55
N ILE A 32 9.62 4.11 -18.54
CA ILE A 32 9.17 2.95 -17.72
C ILE A 32 8.67 1.80 -18.59
N VAL A 33 7.87 2.09 -19.64
CA VAL A 33 7.31 1.07 -20.52
C VAL A 33 8.41 0.40 -21.34
N GLN A 34 9.34 1.18 -21.88
CA GLN A 34 10.47 0.66 -22.66
C GLN A 34 11.45 -0.15 -21.79
N VAL A 35 11.69 0.29 -20.55
CA VAL A 35 12.49 -0.49 -19.59
C VAL A 35 11.81 -1.82 -19.30
N ALA A 36 10.51 -1.83 -19.02
CA ALA A 36 9.75 -3.06 -18.80
C ALA A 36 9.73 -3.98 -20.02
N GLN A 37 9.63 -3.43 -21.23
CA GLN A 37 9.70 -4.20 -22.48
C GLN A 37 11.07 -4.84 -22.73
N SER A 38 12.15 -4.23 -22.25
CA SER A 38 13.51 -4.76 -22.40
C SER A 38 13.88 -5.84 -21.37
N ASP A 39 13.03 -6.09 -20.36
CA ASP A 39 13.24 -7.09 -19.32
C ASP A 39 12.20 -8.21 -19.43
N SER A 40 12.65 -9.40 -19.78
CA SER A 40 11.79 -10.58 -20.00
C SER A 40 10.96 -10.98 -18.79
N ARG A 41 11.35 -10.57 -17.56
CA ARG A 41 10.60 -10.83 -16.33
C ARG A 41 9.27 -10.09 -16.28
N PHE A 42 9.10 -9.05 -17.08
CA PHE A 42 7.89 -8.20 -17.09
C PHE A 42 7.02 -8.40 -18.34
N SER A 43 7.24 -9.45 -19.15
CA SER A 43 6.48 -9.67 -20.38
C SER A 43 4.96 -9.70 -20.15
N THR A 44 4.50 -10.38 -19.10
CA THR A 44 3.07 -10.42 -18.73
C THR A 44 2.55 -9.05 -18.28
N LEU A 45 3.35 -8.28 -17.54
CA LEU A 45 3.00 -6.90 -17.15
C LEU A 45 2.85 -6.00 -18.38
N VAL A 46 3.76 -6.10 -19.34
CA VAL A 46 3.72 -5.31 -20.59
C VAL A 46 2.45 -5.61 -21.37
N GLU A 47 2.11 -6.89 -21.55
CA GLU A 47 0.86 -7.30 -22.20
C GLU A 47 -0.37 -6.75 -21.46
N ALA A 48 -0.37 -6.83 -20.12
CA ALA A 48 -1.45 -6.32 -19.29
C ALA A 48 -1.62 -4.80 -19.43
N VAL A 49 -0.50 -4.04 -19.40
CA VAL A 49 -0.49 -2.58 -19.57
C VAL A 49 -1.01 -2.17 -20.94
N GLN A 50 -0.63 -2.89 -22.01
CA GLN A 50 -1.14 -2.67 -23.37
C GLN A 50 -2.64 -2.95 -23.47
N ALA A 51 -3.09 -4.10 -22.95
CA ALA A 51 -4.50 -4.49 -22.96
C ALA A 51 -5.39 -3.51 -22.15
N ALA A 52 -4.87 -2.94 -21.07
CA ALA A 52 -5.56 -1.93 -20.27
C ALA A 52 -5.54 -0.52 -20.90
N GLY A 53 -4.77 -0.29 -21.98
CA GLY A 53 -4.62 1.02 -22.61
C GLY A 53 -3.85 2.02 -21.74
N LEU A 54 -2.97 1.55 -20.85
CA LEU A 54 -2.19 2.40 -19.95
C LEU A 54 -0.77 2.70 -20.45
N ALA A 55 -0.38 2.14 -21.60
CA ALA A 55 0.97 2.31 -22.15
C ALA A 55 1.31 3.78 -22.40
N ASP A 56 0.42 4.55 -23.02
CA ASP A 56 0.61 5.97 -23.30
C ASP A 56 0.71 6.79 -22.01
N THR A 57 -0.13 6.49 -21.02
CA THR A 57 -0.10 7.17 -19.70
C THR A 57 1.25 6.95 -19.01
N LEU A 58 1.75 5.71 -18.98
CA LEU A 58 3.00 5.35 -18.31
C LEU A 58 4.25 5.73 -19.13
N SER A 59 4.10 6.00 -20.44
CA SER A 59 5.14 6.56 -21.29
C SER A 59 5.23 8.09 -21.22
N GLY A 60 4.25 8.75 -20.61
CA GLY A 60 4.19 10.20 -20.45
C GLY A 60 5.29 10.78 -19.57
N THR A 61 5.20 12.09 -19.31
CA THR A 61 6.26 12.86 -18.66
C THR A 61 6.56 12.50 -17.20
N GLY A 62 5.66 11.78 -16.51
CA GLY A 62 5.90 11.36 -15.12
C GLY A 62 6.07 12.55 -14.14
N PRO A 63 6.86 12.41 -13.05
CA PRO A 63 7.50 11.17 -12.66
C PRO A 63 6.54 10.13 -12.05
N TYR A 64 6.85 8.85 -12.25
CA TYR A 64 6.09 7.75 -11.67
C TYR A 64 7.01 6.78 -10.92
N THR A 65 6.44 6.12 -9.92
CA THR A 65 7.04 4.93 -9.34
C THR A 65 6.13 3.75 -9.60
N VAL A 66 6.67 2.69 -10.22
CA VAL A 66 5.90 1.50 -10.58
C VAL A 66 6.38 0.31 -9.74
N LEU A 67 5.47 -0.27 -8.98
CA LEU A 67 5.67 -1.57 -8.34
C LEU A 67 5.36 -2.65 -9.39
N ALA A 68 6.38 -3.16 -10.09
CA ALA A 68 6.24 -4.03 -11.26
C ALA A 68 6.22 -5.51 -10.86
N PRO A 69 5.07 -6.21 -10.95
CA PRO A 69 5.00 -7.64 -10.69
C PRO A 69 5.75 -8.42 -11.77
N THR A 70 6.51 -9.43 -11.34
CA THR A 70 7.16 -10.36 -12.27
C THR A 70 6.15 -11.31 -12.91
N ASN A 71 6.56 -12.04 -13.95
CA ASN A 71 5.73 -13.08 -14.58
C ASN A 71 5.28 -14.14 -13.56
N ASP A 72 6.15 -14.53 -12.63
CA ASP A 72 5.82 -15.47 -11.55
C ASP A 72 4.75 -14.90 -10.60
N ALA A 73 4.80 -13.59 -10.32
CA ALA A 73 3.79 -12.90 -9.53
C ALA A 73 2.41 -12.98 -10.21
N PHE A 74 2.35 -12.81 -11.53
CA PHE A 74 1.10 -12.97 -12.29
C PHE A 74 0.64 -14.43 -12.31
N ALA A 75 1.53 -15.39 -12.50
CA ALA A 75 1.19 -16.81 -12.46
C ALA A 75 0.58 -17.21 -11.10
N ALA A 76 1.16 -16.73 -10.00
CA ALA A 76 0.63 -16.94 -8.65
C ALA A 76 -0.77 -16.32 -8.49
N LEU A 77 -0.98 -15.10 -8.99
CA LEU A 77 -2.30 -14.44 -8.94
C LEU A 77 -3.35 -15.23 -9.74
N LEU A 78 -3.01 -15.69 -10.95
CA LEU A 78 -3.93 -16.47 -11.78
C LEU A 78 -4.36 -17.76 -11.09
N THR A 79 -3.43 -18.43 -10.41
CA THR A 79 -3.72 -19.62 -9.59
C THR A 79 -4.62 -19.29 -8.41
N GLU A 80 -4.34 -18.18 -7.69
CA GLU A 80 -5.13 -17.72 -6.53
C GLU A 80 -6.58 -17.40 -6.93
N LEU A 81 -6.78 -16.76 -8.09
CA LEU A 81 -8.10 -16.36 -8.57
C LEU A 81 -8.82 -17.45 -9.37
N GLY A 82 -8.17 -18.56 -9.71
CA GLY A 82 -8.71 -19.59 -10.59
C GLY A 82 -8.99 -19.09 -12.02
N LEU A 83 -8.21 -18.10 -12.50
CA LEU A 83 -8.37 -17.48 -13.81
C LEU A 83 -7.26 -17.91 -14.77
N THR A 84 -7.58 -17.92 -16.06
CA THR A 84 -6.56 -17.95 -17.11
C THR A 84 -6.04 -16.54 -17.39
N LYS A 85 -4.87 -16.43 -18.02
CA LYS A 85 -4.30 -15.15 -18.46
C LYS A 85 -5.26 -14.40 -19.39
N ASP A 86 -5.90 -15.09 -20.33
CA ASP A 86 -6.85 -14.49 -21.26
C ASP A 86 -8.08 -13.93 -20.54
N GLN A 87 -8.59 -14.64 -19.54
CA GLN A 87 -9.71 -14.16 -18.73
C GLN A 87 -9.34 -12.90 -17.91
N LEU A 88 -8.12 -12.84 -17.37
CA LEU A 88 -7.63 -11.64 -16.68
C LEU A 88 -7.52 -10.46 -17.65
N ILE A 89 -6.92 -10.67 -18.82
CA ILE A 89 -6.72 -9.64 -19.86
C ILE A 89 -8.06 -9.15 -20.42
N ALA A 90 -9.03 -10.03 -20.60
CA ALA A 90 -10.37 -9.69 -21.07
C ALA A 90 -11.15 -8.82 -20.09
N ASN A 91 -10.87 -8.92 -18.78
CA ASN A 91 -11.50 -8.09 -17.74
C ASN A 91 -10.79 -6.74 -17.61
N LYS A 92 -10.99 -5.84 -18.57
CA LYS A 92 -10.34 -4.53 -18.61
C LYS A 92 -10.55 -3.67 -17.37
N THR A 93 -11.73 -3.74 -16.74
CA THR A 93 -12.04 -2.97 -15.55
C THR A 93 -11.17 -3.42 -14.36
N LEU A 94 -11.13 -4.72 -14.08
CA LEU A 94 -10.30 -5.30 -13.04
C LEU A 94 -8.81 -5.01 -13.33
N LEU A 95 -8.38 -5.27 -14.56
CA LEU A 95 -7.00 -5.08 -14.98
C LEU A 95 -6.54 -3.64 -14.81
N THR A 96 -7.35 -2.67 -15.26
CA THR A 96 -7.04 -1.23 -15.12
C THR A 96 -6.97 -0.82 -13.64
N THR A 97 -7.91 -1.28 -12.82
CA THR A 97 -7.91 -1.00 -11.37
C THR A 97 -6.65 -1.55 -10.70
N VAL A 98 -6.32 -2.81 -10.97
CA VAL A 98 -5.13 -3.46 -10.42
C VAL A 98 -3.86 -2.77 -10.89
N LEU A 99 -3.70 -2.50 -12.19
CA LEU A 99 -2.49 -1.86 -12.72
C LEU A 99 -2.30 -0.43 -12.17
N LYS A 100 -3.36 0.37 -12.08
CA LYS A 100 -3.29 1.71 -11.46
C LYS A 100 -2.95 1.65 -9.97
N TYR A 101 -3.30 0.56 -9.28
CA TYR A 101 -2.94 0.34 -7.88
C TYR A 101 -1.44 0.05 -7.69
N HIS A 102 -0.71 -0.30 -8.75
CA HIS A 102 0.74 -0.48 -8.74
C HIS A 102 1.54 0.79 -9.05
N VAL A 103 0.87 1.89 -9.39
CA VAL A 103 1.53 3.12 -9.84
C VAL A 103 1.33 4.23 -8.81
N ILE A 104 2.42 4.84 -8.39
CA ILE A 104 2.47 5.98 -7.50
C ILE A 104 2.90 7.20 -8.30
N ALA A 105 2.26 8.35 -8.07
CA ALA A 105 2.73 9.63 -8.59
C ALA A 105 4.01 10.03 -7.84
N GLY A 106 5.02 10.47 -8.58
CA GLY A 106 6.32 10.85 -8.01
C GLY A 106 7.39 9.78 -8.21
N ASN A 107 8.64 10.20 -8.10
CA ASN A 107 9.82 9.34 -8.18
C ASN A 107 10.29 9.02 -6.75
N VAL A 108 10.00 7.82 -6.28
CA VAL A 108 10.32 7.36 -4.93
C VAL A 108 11.33 6.23 -5.01
N SER A 109 12.57 6.50 -4.62
CA SER A 109 13.60 5.46 -4.49
C SER A 109 13.36 4.61 -3.24
N SER A 110 13.98 3.41 -3.19
CA SER A 110 13.87 2.51 -2.04
C SER A 110 14.30 3.16 -0.72
N ALA A 111 15.22 4.12 -0.77
CA ALA A 111 15.68 4.88 0.41
C ALA A 111 14.67 5.94 0.87
N GLN A 112 13.77 6.38 0.00
CA GLN A 112 12.77 7.43 0.26
C GLN A 112 11.37 6.88 0.57
N VAL A 113 11.18 5.56 0.44
CA VAL A 113 9.88 4.93 0.74
C VAL A 113 9.44 5.26 2.17
N PRO A 114 8.21 5.82 2.36
CA PRO A 114 7.69 6.14 3.69
C PRO A 114 7.27 4.85 4.43
N VAL A 115 8.23 4.22 5.11
CA VAL A 115 8.03 2.94 5.81
C VAL A 115 6.94 3.05 6.88
N GLY A 116 6.02 2.09 6.88
CA GLY A 116 4.91 2.00 7.83
C GLY A 116 3.76 2.98 7.58
N LYS A 117 3.89 3.90 6.63
CA LYS A 117 2.86 4.91 6.32
C LYS A 117 1.98 4.50 5.14
N ALA A 118 0.80 5.07 5.08
CA ALA A 118 -0.11 4.87 3.95
C ALA A 118 0.44 5.54 2.68
N ILE A 119 0.49 4.78 1.59
CA ILE A 119 0.86 5.24 0.26
C ILE A 119 -0.37 5.15 -0.63
N THR A 120 -0.74 6.26 -1.27
CA THR A 120 -1.91 6.31 -2.15
C THR A 120 -1.46 6.14 -3.61
N PRO A 121 -1.84 5.05 -4.27
CA PRO A 121 -1.57 4.83 -5.70
C PRO A 121 -2.54 5.61 -6.60
N LEU A 122 -2.25 5.67 -7.90
CA LEU A 122 -3.13 6.31 -8.90
C LEU A 122 -4.49 5.62 -9.02
N GLY A 123 -4.58 4.35 -8.63
CA GLY A 123 -5.82 3.57 -8.61
C GLY A 123 -6.76 3.87 -7.44
N GLY A 124 -6.34 4.75 -6.52
CA GLY A 124 -7.07 4.99 -5.27
C GLY A 124 -6.85 3.88 -4.23
N GLY A 125 -7.47 4.02 -3.08
CA GLY A 125 -7.17 3.19 -1.92
C GLY A 125 -5.78 3.49 -1.35
N PHE A 126 -5.22 2.56 -0.61
CA PHE A 126 -3.87 2.70 -0.06
C PHE A 126 -3.24 1.32 0.20
N PHE A 127 -1.93 1.31 0.27
CA PHE A 127 -1.11 0.21 0.74
C PHE A 127 0.00 0.79 1.63
N LYS A 128 0.79 -0.04 2.27
CA LYS A 128 1.98 0.41 3.01
C LYS A 128 3.20 -0.42 2.65
N VAL A 129 4.38 0.10 2.95
CA VAL A 129 5.64 -0.63 2.83
C VAL A 129 6.25 -0.77 4.20
N ASP A 130 6.54 -1.99 4.61
CA ASP A 130 7.25 -2.28 5.84
C ASP A 130 8.70 -2.64 5.55
N LYS A 131 9.60 -2.35 6.48
CA LYS A 131 11.01 -2.74 6.42
C LYS A 131 11.25 -3.90 7.37
N LEU A 132 11.50 -5.06 6.81
CA LEU A 132 11.85 -6.27 7.55
C LEU A 132 13.36 -6.54 7.45
N ALA A 133 13.86 -7.51 8.21
CA ALA A 133 15.25 -7.98 8.07
C ALA A 133 15.57 -8.51 6.66
N SER A 134 14.55 -9.03 5.96
CA SER A 134 14.63 -9.54 4.58
C SER A 134 14.55 -8.45 3.50
N GLY A 135 14.38 -7.18 3.86
CA GLY A 135 14.21 -6.07 2.93
C GLY A 135 12.85 -5.38 3.01
N LEU A 136 12.52 -4.61 1.97
CA LEU A 136 11.25 -3.90 1.87
C LEU A 136 10.14 -4.87 1.42
N VAL A 137 9.00 -4.77 2.11
CA VAL A 137 7.81 -5.59 1.85
C VAL A 137 6.59 -4.68 1.72
N VAL A 138 5.86 -4.81 0.63
CA VAL A 138 4.60 -4.11 0.41
C VAL A 138 3.48 -4.92 1.06
N VAL A 139 2.66 -4.28 1.89
CA VAL A 139 1.40 -4.84 2.41
C VAL A 139 0.26 -4.21 1.62
N ASP A 140 -0.42 -5.00 0.81
CA ASP A 140 -1.49 -4.53 -0.08
C ASP A 140 -2.82 -4.32 0.66
N GLY A 141 -3.82 -3.79 -0.03
CA GLY A 141 -5.14 -3.50 0.53
C GLY A 141 -5.89 -4.73 1.07
N ARG A 142 -5.49 -5.94 0.66
CA ARG A 142 -6.03 -7.21 1.18
C ARG A 142 -5.15 -7.82 2.28
N ASN A 143 -4.21 -7.03 2.82
CA ASN A 143 -3.26 -7.46 3.86
C ASN A 143 -2.33 -8.60 3.43
N ARG A 144 -2.09 -8.76 2.12
CA ARG A 144 -1.12 -9.70 1.58
C ARG A 144 0.24 -9.01 1.48
N THR A 145 1.30 -9.78 1.66
CA THR A 145 2.67 -9.26 1.60
C THR A 145 3.33 -9.60 0.26
N SER A 146 3.97 -8.62 -0.35
CA SER A 146 4.79 -8.75 -1.55
C SER A 146 6.18 -8.18 -1.30
N ARG A 147 7.23 -8.94 -1.59
CA ARG A 147 8.61 -8.48 -1.43
C ARG A 147 9.04 -7.65 -2.63
N ILE A 148 9.81 -6.60 -2.39
CA ILE A 148 10.57 -5.92 -3.43
C ILE A 148 11.82 -6.77 -3.71
N VAL A 149 11.83 -7.47 -4.85
CA VAL A 149 12.91 -8.39 -5.23
C VAL A 149 14.05 -7.68 -5.94
N GLN A 150 13.77 -6.54 -6.57
CA GLN A 150 14.76 -5.62 -7.11
C GLN A 150 14.23 -4.20 -7.03
N ALA A 151 14.93 -3.33 -6.36
CA ALA A 151 14.58 -1.93 -6.23
C ALA A 151 15.36 -1.05 -7.23
N ASP A 152 14.89 0.17 -7.42
CA ASP A 152 15.60 1.27 -8.06
C ASP A 152 16.03 1.00 -9.51
N ILE A 153 15.19 0.33 -10.31
CA ILE A 153 15.38 0.22 -11.76
C ILE A 153 14.97 1.58 -12.35
N MET A 154 15.98 2.31 -12.84
CA MET A 154 15.79 3.69 -13.30
C MET A 154 15.19 3.73 -14.71
N ALA A 155 14.30 4.69 -14.93
CA ALA A 155 13.74 5.06 -16.23
C ALA A 155 13.74 6.58 -16.38
N SER A 156 13.66 7.10 -17.62
CA SER A 156 13.68 8.54 -17.89
C SER A 156 12.52 9.31 -17.26
N ASN A 157 11.40 8.64 -17.02
CA ASN A 157 10.19 9.23 -16.44
C ASN A 157 9.80 8.62 -15.09
N GLY A 158 10.74 7.95 -14.37
CA GLY A 158 10.48 7.43 -13.03
C GLY A 158 11.34 6.25 -12.62
N THR A 159 10.85 5.51 -11.63
CA THR A 159 11.53 4.34 -11.06
C THR A 159 10.62 3.13 -11.05
N ILE A 160 11.19 1.95 -11.27
CA ILE A 160 10.51 0.67 -11.19
C ILE A 160 11.08 -0.13 -10.00
N HIS A 161 10.21 -0.71 -9.19
CA HIS A 161 10.57 -1.72 -8.20
C HIS A 161 9.91 -3.05 -8.57
N ALA A 162 10.71 -4.07 -8.84
CA ALA A 162 10.20 -5.41 -9.13
C ALA A 162 9.67 -6.07 -7.85
N ILE A 163 8.48 -6.65 -7.93
CA ILE A 163 7.79 -7.29 -6.80
C ILE A 163 7.39 -8.72 -7.13
N ASP A 164 7.34 -9.58 -6.08
CA ASP A 164 7.07 -11.01 -6.21
C ASP A 164 5.58 -11.40 -6.13
N LYS A 165 4.68 -10.42 -5.92
CA LYS A 165 3.22 -10.62 -6.00
C LYS A 165 2.52 -9.42 -6.61
N VAL A 166 1.43 -9.67 -7.33
CA VAL A 166 0.53 -8.62 -7.80
C VAL A 166 -0.24 -8.06 -6.61
N LEU A 167 -0.22 -6.74 -6.43
CA LEU A 167 -0.96 -6.05 -5.37
C LEU A 167 -2.44 -5.96 -5.70
N LEU A 168 -3.30 -6.18 -4.72
CA LEU A 168 -4.73 -5.99 -4.87
C LEU A 168 -5.24 -4.90 -3.94
N PRO A 169 -6.10 -3.98 -4.45
CA PRO A 169 -6.78 -3.03 -3.59
C PRO A 169 -7.69 -3.75 -2.59
N ALA A 170 -7.99 -3.11 -1.49
CA ALA A 170 -8.94 -3.63 -0.51
C ALA A 170 -10.33 -3.75 -1.14
N ASP A 171 -10.98 -4.87 -0.90
CA ASP A 171 -12.32 -5.19 -1.37
C ASP A 171 -13.36 -5.25 -0.24
N LYS A 172 -12.92 -5.06 1.01
CA LYS A 172 -13.75 -5.09 2.21
C LYS A 172 -13.63 -3.81 3.00
N THR A 173 -14.74 -3.28 3.49
CA THR A 173 -14.76 -2.18 4.46
C THR A 173 -14.28 -2.65 5.83
N VAL A 174 -14.04 -1.73 6.79
CA VAL A 174 -13.69 -2.09 8.17
C VAL A 174 -14.73 -3.03 8.80
N VAL A 175 -16.02 -2.83 8.52
CA VAL A 175 -17.11 -3.69 9.00
C VAL A 175 -17.01 -5.08 8.37
N GLN A 176 -16.88 -5.17 7.05
CA GLN A 176 -16.76 -6.45 6.36
C GLN A 176 -15.49 -7.20 6.74
N THR A 177 -14.41 -6.48 7.02
CA THR A 177 -13.15 -7.06 7.52
C THR A 177 -13.34 -7.61 8.94
N ALA A 178 -14.06 -6.91 9.82
CA ALA A 178 -14.38 -7.40 11.14
C ALA A 178 -15.30 -8.64 11.09
N VAL A 179 -16.32 -8.65 10.22
CA VAL A 179 -17.21 -9.81 10.00
C VAL A 179 -16.44 -11.06 9.54
N ALA A 180 -15.39 -10.88 8.76
CA ALA A 180 -14.57 -11.99 8.27
C ALA A 180 -13.63 -12.58 9.32
N ASN A 181 -13.49 -11.94 10.49
CA ASN A 181 -12.64 -12.42 11.58
C ASN A 181 -13.47 -12.90 12.78
N PRO A 182 -13.43 -14.21 13.12
CA PRO A 182 -14.22 -14.77 14.22
C PRO A 182 -13.90 -14.18 15.60
N ASP A 183 -12.69 -13.61 15.79
CA ASP A 183 -12.31 -12.95 17.04
C ASP A 183 -13.08 -11.65 17.31
N PHE A 184 -13.80 -11.12 16.33
CA PHE A 184 -14.61 -9.90 16.43
C PHE A 184 -16.11 -10.16 16.43
N SER A 185 -16.58 -11.39 16.63
CA SER A 185 -18.01 -11.72 16.54
C SER A 185 -18.87 -10.88 17.48
N ILE A 186 -18.43 -10.68 18.74
CA ILE A 186 -19.15 -9.84 19.72
C ILE A 186 -19.12 -8.35 19.30
N LEU A 187 -18.00 -7.85 18.77
CA LEU A 187 -17.92 -6.50 18.22
C LEU A 187 -18.93 -6.29 17.08
N VAL A 188 -19.01 -7.25 16.16
CA VAL A 188 -19.95 -7.21 15.01
C VAL A 188 -21.40 -7.23 15.51
N GLU A 189 -21.73 -8.07 16.48
CA GLU A 189 -23.06 -8.07 17.12
C GLU A 189 -23.36 -6.70 17.74
N ALA A 190 -22.40 -6.12 18.48
CA ALA A 190 -22.55 -4.81 19.13
C ALA A 190 -22.73 -3.67 18.11
N VAL A 191 -21.93 -3.64 17.04
CA VAL A 191 -22.04 -2.65 15.94
C VAL A 191 -23.40 -2.75 15.26
N THR A 192 -23.90 -3.96 15.04
CA THR A 192 -25.21 -4.21 14.45
C THR A 192 -26.34 -3.77 15.39
N ALA A 193 -26.29 -4.11 16.67
CA ALA A 193 -27.27 -3.71 17.68
C ALA A 193 -27.32 -2.19 17.88
N ALA A 194 -26.16 -1.52 17.80
CA ALA A 194 -26.09 -0.05 17.85
C ALA A 194 -26.62 0.63 16.57
N GLY A 195 -26.75 -0.09 15.46
CA GLY A 195 -27.12 0.45 14.15
C GLY A 195 -26.01 1.25 13.48
N LEU A 196 -24.74 0.93 13.78
CA LEU A 196 -23.56 1.65 13.26
C LEU A 196 -22.94 0.99 12.02
N ALA A 197 -23.46 -0.18 11.58
CA ALA A 197 -22.88 -0.94 10.48
C ALA A 197 -22.81 -0.14 9.16
N ASP A 198 -23.87 0.58 8.80
CA ASP A 198 -23.93 1.39 7.58
C ASP A 198 -23.00 2.61 7.68
N THR A 199 -22.97 3.27 8.85
CA THR A 199 -22.09 4.43 9.08
C THR A 199 -20.61 4.05 8.96
N LEU A 200 -20.19 2.97 9.61
CA LEU A 200 -18.81 2.48 9.56
C LEU A 200 -18.48 1.73 8.25
N GLY A 201 -19.49 1.25 7.54
CA GLY A 201 -19.39 0.73 6.17
C GLY A 201 -19.29 1.79 5.08
N GLY A 202 -19.52 3.06 5.43
CA GLY A 202 -19.48 4.21 4.52
C GLY A 202 -18.09 4.63 4.07
N THR A 203 -18.00 5.83 3.50
CA THR A 203 -16.81 6.29 2.73
C THR A 203 -15.56 6.57 3.55
N GLY A 204 -15.55 6.61 4.87
CA GLY A 204 -14.33 6.82 5.67
C GLY A 204 -13.52 8.09 5.31
N PRO A 205 -12.24 8.17 5.65
CA PRO A 205 -11.46 7.10 6.28
C PRO A 205 -11.74 6.94 7.77
N PHE A 206 -11.70 5.68 8.23
CA PHE A 206 -11.85 5.36 9.64
C PHE A 206 -10.64 4.59 10.17
N THR A 207 -10.30 4.80 11.44
CA THR A 207 -9.43 3.89 12.18
C THR A 207 -10.23 3.31 13.33
N VAL A 208 -10.36 1.99 13.36
CA VAL A 208 -11.15 1.28 14.36
C VAL A 208 -10.21 0.54 15.31
N PHE A 209 -10.29 0.86 16.61
CA PHE A 209 -9.66 0.08 17.66
C PHE A 209 -10.62 -1.05 18.05
N ALA A 210 -10.39 -2.24 17.50
CA ALA A 210 -11.32 -3.38 17.58
C ALA A 210 -11.01 -4.27 18.77
N PRO A 211 -11.86 -4.28 19.83
CA PRO A 211 -11.70 -5.21 20.94
C PRO A 211 -12.03 -6.63 20.48
N THR A 212 -11.23 -7.60 20.95
CA THR A 212 -11.50 -9.02 20.73
C THR A 212 -12.69 -9.52 21.57
N ASN A 213 -13.19 -10.71 21.25
CA ASN A 213 -14.22 -11.37 22.07
C ASN A 213 -13.78 -11.53 23.53
N ALA A 214 -12.48 -11.82 23.77
CA ALA A 214 -11.91 -11.88 25.10
C ALA A 214 -11.97 -10.54 25.84
N ALA A 215 -11.71 -9.42 25.13
CA ALA A 215 -11.82 -8.08 25.68
C ALA A 215 -13.25 -7.73 26.11
N PHE A 216 -14.25 -8.13 25.31
CA PHE A 216 -15.67 -8.02 25.70
C PHE A 216 -16.02 -8.89 26.88
N GLY A 217 -15.56 -10.14 26.93
CA GLY A 217 -15.76 -11.04 28.07
C GLY A 217 -15.24 -10.46 29.39
N ALA A 218 -14.05 -9.85 29.35
CA ALA A 218 -13.47 -9.15 30.49
C ALA A 218 -14.32 -7.95 30.93
N LEU A 219 -14.81 -7.14 29.97
CA LEU A 219 -15.71 -6.02 30.27
C LEU A 219 -17.03 -6.47 30.90
N LEU A 220 -17.67 -7.51 30.37
CA LEU A 220 -18.91 -8.05 30.91
C LEU A 220 -18.77 -8.51 32.36
N THR A 221 -17.65 -9.19 32.68
CA THR A 221 -17.29 -9.59 34.03
C THR A 221 -17.11 -8.38 34.96
N GLU A 222 -16.38 -7.36 34.49
CA GLU A 222 -16.13 -6.12 35.24
C GLU A 222 -17.39 -5.35 35.55
N LEU A 223 -18.34 -5.31 34.62
CA LEU A 223 -19.62 -4.58 34.78
C LEU A 223 -20.72 -5.41 35.45
N GLY A 224 -20.52 -6.73 35.65
CA GLY A 224 -21.55 -7.65 36.15
C GLY A 224 -22.75 -7.79 35.21
N LEU A 225 -22.51 -7.63 33.88
CA LEU A 225 -23.55 -7.71 32.85
C LEU A 225 -23.45 -8.97 32.03
N THR A 226 -24.61 -9.41 31.51
CA THR A 226 -24.61 -10.41 30.43
C THR A 226 -24.42 -9.75 29.07
N LYS A 227 -24.03 -10.53 28.05
CA LYS A 227 -23.93 -10.03 26.68
C LYS A 227 -25.25 -9.42 26.19
N GLU A 228 -26.36 -10.11 26.48
CA GLU A 228 -27.71 -9.67 26.10
C GLU A 228 -28.07 -8.32 26.74
N GLN A 229 -27.72 -8.11 28.01
CA GLN A 229 -27.93 -6.85 28.70
C GLN A 229 -27.10 -5.70 28.09
N LEU A 230 -25.84 -5.98 27.73
CA LEU A 230 -25.00 -5.00 27.02
C LEU A 230 -25.59 -4.66 25.66
N LEU A 231 -25.96 -5.66 24.85
CA LEU A 231 -26.49 -5.48 23.50
C LEU A 231 -27.85 -4.77 23.49
N ALA A 232 -28.68 -4.92 24.54
CA ALA A 232 -29.95 -4.21 24.70
C ALA A 232 -29.77 -2.71 24.99
N ASN A 233 -28.62 -2.27 25.51
CA ASN A 233 -28.37 -0.87 25.83
C ASN A 233 -27.75 -0.13 24.64
N LYS A 234 -28.60 0.22 23.67
CA LYS A 234 -28.18 0.88 22.42
C LYS A 234 -27.42 2.20 22.65
N ALA A 235 -27.85 3.01 23.64
CA ALA A 235 -27.20 4.29 23.93
C ALA A 235 -25.76 4.10 24.42
N LEU A 236 -25.55 3.18 25.36
CA LEU A 236 -24.22 2.81 25.87
C LEU A 236 -23.34 2.25 24.75
N LEU A 237 -23.90 1.31 23.96
CA LEU A 237 -23.17 0.74 22.81
C LEU A 237 -22.71 1.82 21.83
N THR A 238 -23.61 2.73 21.44
CA THR A 238 -23.27 3.80 20.51
C THR A 238 -22.15 4.67 21.09
N LYS A 239 -22.24 5.10 22.35
CA LYS A 239 -21.22 5.91 23.02
C LYS A 239 -19.87 5.18 23.06
N VAL A 240 -19.86 3.93 23.50
CA VAL A 240 -18.64 3.14 23.60
C VAL A 240 -18.05 2.83 22.23
N LEU A 241 -18.84 2.36 21.26
CA LEU A 241 -18.32 1.99 19.94
C LEU A 241 -17.80 3.19 19.16
N THR A 242 -18.44 4.36 19.23
CA THR A 242 -17.95 5.59 18.56
C THR A 242 -16.67 6.12 19.23
N TYR A 243 -16.47 5.83 20.52
CA TYR A 243 -15.22 6.11 21.23
C TYR A 243 -14.03 5.24 20.74
N HIS A 244 -14.31 4.07 20.12
CA HIS A 244 -13.28 3.21 19.50
C HIS A 244 -12.92 3.62 18.07
N VAL A 245 -13.52 4.66 17.50
CA VAL A 245 -13.36 5.04 16.09
C VAL A 245 -12.75 6.43 15.98
N LEU A 246 -11.72 6.55 15.14
CA LEU A 246 -11.17 7.85 14.71
C LEU A 246 -11.71 8.18 13.30
N PRO A 247 -12.07 9.45 13.02
CA PRO A 247 -12.51 9.91 11.70
C PRO A 247 -11.30 10.25 10.80
N ALA A 248 -10.28 9.38 10.78
CA ALA A 248 -9.05 9.53 10.02
C ALA A 248 -8.39 8.16 9.81
N LEU A 249 -7.56 8.06 8.79
CA LEU A 249 -6.64 6.91 8.62
C LEU A 249 -5.38 7.16 9.44
N VAL A 250 -5.20 6.37 10.49
CA VAL A 250 -4.02 6.40 11.37
C VAL A 250 -3.41 5.01 11.41
N LEU A 251 -2.29 4.81 10.73
CA LEU A 251 -1.51 3.59 10.81
C LEU A 251 -0.58 3.64 12.03
N LYS A 252 -0.02 2.50 12.42
CA LYS A 252 0.90 2.38 13.56
C LYS A 252 1.99 3.46 13.56
N ALA A 253 2.60 3.73 12.40
CA ALA A 253 3.66 4.72 12.24
C ALA A 253 3.20 6.17 12.42
N ASP A 254 1.89 6.43 12.35
CA ASP A 254 1.28 7.75 12.46
C ASP A 254 0.52 7.94 13.79
N VAL A 255 0.52 6.92 14.67
CA VAL A 255 -0.11 7.03 16.00
C VAL A 255 0.57 8.13 16.80
N PRO A 256 -0.16 9.18 17.25
CA PRO A 256 0.42 10.27 17.99
C PRO A 256 0.67 9.85 19.45
N VAL A 257 1.92 9.47 19.73
CA VAL A 257 2.34 9.02 21.07
C VAL A 257 2.31 10.15 22.06
N GLY A 258 1.69 9.93 23.24
CA GLY A 258 1.64 10.86 24.35
C GLY A 258 0.70 12.05 24.18
N THR A 259 0.02 12.18 23.04
CA THR A 259 -0.93 13.27 22.79
C THR A 259 -2.36 12.75 22.74
N PRO A 260 -3.37 13.54 23.19
CA PRO A 260 -4.78 13.14 23.11
C PRO A 260 -5.25 12.95 21.67
N VAL A 261 -5.87 11.81 21.40
CA VAL A 261 -6.44 11.42 20.11
C VAL A 261 -7.96 11.54 20.19
N LYS A 262 -8.55 12.40 19.33
CA LYS A 262 -9.99 12.64 19.32
C LYS A 262 -10.75 11.57 18.57
N THR A 263 -11.78 11.03 19.20
CA THR A 263 -12.65 9.98 18.66
C THR A 263 -13.90 10.55 17.94
N VAL A 264 -14.64 9.70 17.25
CA VAL A 264 -15.95 10.03 16.65
C VAL A 264 -16.97 10.36 17.73
N GLU A 265 -16.86 9.77 18.91
CA GLU A 265 -17.72 10.07 20.08
C GLU A 265 -17.49 11.51 20.56
N GLY A 266 -16.30 12.07 20.42
CA GLY A 266 -15.93 13.44 20.77
C GLY A 266 -14.91 13.56 21.90
N GLU A 267 -14.81 12.59 22.79
CA GLU A 267 -13.79 12.51 23.83
C GLU A 267 -12.47 11.99 23.26
N THR A 268 -11.43 12.03 24.10
CA THR A 268 -10.06 11.63 23.69
C THR A 268 -9.54 10.45 24.51
N PHE A 269 -8.58 9.73 23.96
CA PHE A 269 -7.69 8.83 24.70
C PHE A 269 -6.22 9.15 24.36
N THR A 270 -5.27 8.59 25.08
CA THR A 270 -3.85 8.72 24.77
C THR A 270 -3.24 7.36 24.48
N VAL A 271 -2.21 7.33 23.63
CA VAL A 271 -1.44 6.09 23.32
C VAL A 271 0.01 6.35 23.75
N ASP A 272 0.59 5.43 24.51
CA ASP A 272 1.99 5.51 24.90
C ASP A 272 2.94 4.84 23.87
N ALA A 273 4.25 4.97 24.10
CA ALA A 273 5.27 4.40 23.21
C ALA A 273 5.26 2.87 23.15
N ALA A 274 4.65 2.21 24.13
CA ALA A 274 4.44 0.76 24.12
C ALA A 274 3.16 0.34 23.40
N LEU A 275 2.45 1.30 22.76
CA LEU A 275 1.15 1.10 22.13
C LEU A 275 0.05 0.70 23.14
N ALA A 276 0.12 1.16 24.37
CA ALA A 276 -0.95 1.04 25.33
C ALA A 276 -1.83 2.30 25.30
N ILE A 277 -3.12 2.10 25.09
CA ILE A 277 -4.15 3.14 25.14
C ILE A 277 -4.51 3.37 26.59
N THR A 278 -4.55 4.64 27.03
CA THR A 278 -5.14 5.05 28.30
C THR A 278 -6.44 5.78 28.00
N ASP A 279 -7.56 5.24 28.47
CA ASP A 279 -8.90 5.78 28.28
C ASP A 279 -9.26 6.86 29.32
N GLN A 280 -10.45 7.46 29.21
CA GLN A 280 -10.92 8.53 30.12
C GLN A 280 -11.16 8.06 31.56
N ARG A 281 -11.21 6.74 31.81
CA ARG A 281 -11.31 6.17 33.15
C ARG A 281 -9.98 5.72 33.71
N GLY A 282 -8.85 6.07 33.03
CA GLY A 282 -7.49 5.69 33.42
C GLY A 282 -7.17 4.21 33.21
N ARG A 283 -8.01 3.48 32.45
CA ARG A 283 -7.81 2.06 32.14
C ARG A 283 -6.82 1.93 30.99
N LYS A 284 -6.07 0.83 30.98
CA LYS A 284 -5.10 0.57 29.92
C LYS A 284 -5.56 -0.60 29.03
N ALA A 285 -5.51 -0.40 27.71
CA ALA A 285 -5.72 -1.41 26.69
C ALA A 285 -4.49 -1.48 25.80
N ASN A 286 -3.96 -2.66 25.56
CA ASN A 286 -2.81 -2.83 24.65
C ASN A 286 -3.29 -3.04 23.21
N ILE A 287 -2.61 -2.40 22.26
CA ILE A 287 -2.78 -2.67 20.84
C ILE A 287 -1.97 -3.92 20.51
N THR A 288 -2.64 -5.04 20.27
CA THR A 288 -2.04 -6.37 20.05
C THR A 288 -1.85 -6.71 18.57
N GLY A 289 -2.59 -6.03 17.68
CA GLY A 289 -2.44 -6.14 16.24
C GLY A 289 -2.63 -4.78 15.59
N THR A 290 -1.85 -4.48 14.58
CA THR A 290 -1.87 -3.15 13.93
C THR A 290 -2.07 -3.27 12.43
N ASP A 291 -2.63 -2.21 11.84
CA ASP A 291 -2.63 -1.98 10.39
C ASP A 291 -3.32 -3.07 9.57
N ILE A 292 -4.47 -3.59 10.03
CA ILE A 292 -5.33 -4.39 9.16
C ILE A 292 -6.03 -3.42 8.22
N LEU A 293 -5.61 -3.42 6.96
CA LEU A 293 -6.08 -2.47 5.94
C LEU A 293 -7.50 -2.87 5.46
N ALA A 294 -8.31 -1.85 5.17
CA ALA A 294 -9.65 -2.00 4.62
C ALA A 294 -9.90 -0.91 3.58
N SER A 295 -10.93 -1.04 2.75
CA SER A 295 -11.22 -0.09 1.65
C SER A 295 -11.55 1.33 2.13
N ASN A 296 -12.06 1.46 3.35
CA ASN A 296 -12.45 2.73 3.95
C ASN A 296 -11.72 3.02 5.27
N GLY A 297 -10.57 2.38 5.54
CA GLY A 297 -9.83 2.64 6.77
C GLY A 297 -8.90 1.52 7.20
N ALA A 298 -8.55 1.49 8.50
CA ALA A 298 -7.72 0.47 9.11
C ALA A 298 -8.27 0.02 10.45
N ILE A 299 -7.90 -1.18 10.88
CA ILE A 299 -8.27 -1.75 12.17
C ILE A 299 -7.00 -2.01 12.98
N HIS A 300 -7.02 -1.60 14.26
CA HIS A 300 -6.07 -2.00 15.28
C HIS A 300 -6.76 -2.89 16.31
N VAL A 301 -6.19 -4.04 16.58
CA VAL A 301 -6.74 -5.01 17.54
C VAL A 301 -6.33 -4.61 18.95
N ILE A 302 -7.28 -4.57 19.89
CA ILE A 302 -7.02 -4.25 21.29
C ILE A 302 -7.51 -5.36 22.25
N ASP A 303 -6.79 -5.53 23.36
CA ASP A 303 -7.04 -6.57 24.36
C ASP A 303 -8.08 -6.17 25.43
N LYS A 304 -8.54 -4.91 25.42
CA LYS A 304 -9.61 -4.43 26.31
C LYS A 304 -10.50 -3.42 25.60
N VAL A 305 -11.77 -3.39 25.97
CA VAL A 305 -12.71 -2.33 25.56
C VAL A 305 -12.32 -1.03 26.28
N ILE A 306 -12.10 0.04 25.54
CA ILE A 306 -11.83 1.37 26.10
C ILE A 306 -13.16 2.10 26.39
N LEU A 307 -13.19 2.88 27.45
CA LEU A 307 -14.41 3.53 27.90
C LEU A 307 -14.24 5.05 27.91
N PRO A 308 -15.25 5.78 27.39
CA PRO A 308 -15.36 7.23 27.59
C PRO A 308 -15.60 7.55 29.06
N ALA A 309 -15.60 8.84 29.41
CA ALA A 309 -16.01 9.29 30.74
C ALA A 309 -17.41 8.78 31.10
N PRO A 310 -17.70 8.60 32.40
CA PRO A 310 -18.98 8.11 32.89
C PRO A 310 -20.21 8.88 32.39
#